data_ceff3622f7f3d42008137e5dc42613bc
#
_entry.id   ceff3622f7f3d42008137e5dc42613bc
#
_cell.length_a   1.000
_cell.length_b   1.000
_cell.length_c   1.000
_cell.angle_alpha   90.00
_cell.angle_beta   90.00
_cell.angle_gamma   90.00
#
_symmetry.space_group_name_H-M   'P 1'
#
loop_
_entity.id
_entity.type
_entity.pdbx_description
1 polymer ?
#
loop_
_entity_poly.entity_id
_entity_poly.type
_entity_poly.pdbx_seq_one_letter_code
_entity_poly.pdbx_strand_id
1 'polypeptide(L)'
;MALVKCPECGRENVSSTAKSCPGCGYNIKAYYASEQQKETVSNTAASDNKINVKAIIGVVAACLVIFCIYYFSTRCAYDGCTEKKTSNSKYCAYHSLSSSYGYSSYDYTPKTGNAGAEAKAESYLRSSAFSYTGLIDQLEYNGFSESEATYGADHCGADWKEQALKKAKSYLNSSAFSYSGLQDQLEYNGFTEEEAQYGVDNCNADWNEQAYKKAKSYMKSSPDMGRSRMIEQLQYNGFTYEQAIYGVDQAGL
;
A
#
# COMPACT_ATOMS: atom_id res chain seq x y z
N MET A 1 -14.98 -1.41 -47.49
CA MET A 1 -14.51 -1.76 -46.15
C MET A 1 -13.00 -1.89 -46.23
N ALA A 2 -12.30 -1.14 -45.39
CA ALA A 2 -10.83 -1.20 -45.38
C ALA A 2 -10.36 -2.42 -44.59
N LEU A 3 -9.37 -3.12 -45.13
CA LEU A 3 -8.68 -4.20 -44.44
C LEU A 3 -7.46 -3.62 -43.71
N VAL A 4 -7.28 -3.94 -42.46
CA VAL A 4 -6.27 -3.36 -41.57
C VAL A 4 -5.51 -4.45 -40.81
N LYS A 5 -4.39 -4.08 -40.23
CA LYS A 5 -3.59 -4.95 -39.37
C LYS A 5 -4.04 -4.80 -37.91
N CYS A 6 -4.24 -5.91 -37.21
CA CYS A 6 -4.57 -5.85 -35.79
C CYS A 6 -3.40 -5.25 -34.98
N PRO A 7 -3.59 -4.19 -34.20
CA PRO A 7 -2.51 -3.55 -33.44
C PRO A 7 -1.97 -4.44 -32.32
N GLU A 8 -2.75 -5.39 -31.82
CA GLU A 8 -2.36 -6.25 -30.71
C GLU A 8 -1.58 -7.49 -31.16
N CYS A 9 -2.13 -8.28 -32.11
CA CYS A 9 -1.49 -9.54 -32.51
C CYS A 9 -0.84 -9.52 -33.89
N GLY A 10 -0.88 -8.38 -34.61
CA GLY A 10 -0.26 -8.21 -35.93
C GLY A 10 -0.99 -8.92 -37.06
N ARG A 11 -2.15 -9.57 -36.85
CA ARG A 11 -2.88 -10.28 -37.91
C ARG A 11 -3.34 -9.32 -39.01
N GLU A 12 -3.00 -9.64 -40.25
CA GLU A 12 -3.35 -8.84 -41.43
C GLU A 12 -4.77 -9.18 -41.93
N ASN A 13 -5.31 -8.31 -42.80
CA ASN A 13 -6.61 -8.48 -43.46
C ASN A 13 -7.81 -8.59 -42.49
N VAL A 14 -7.77 -7.86 -41.37
CA VAL A 14 -8.91 -7.72 -40.47
C VAL A 14 -9.76 -6.53 -40.90
N SER A 15 -11.08 -6.68 -40.95
CA SER A 15 -11.97 -5.56 -41.29
C SER A 15 -11.87 -4.45 -40.23
N SER A 16 -11.63 -3.19 -40.66
CA SER A 16 -11.58 -2.03 -39.76
C SER A 16 -12.90 -1.78 -38.98
N THR A 17 -14.00 -2.37 -39.42
CA THR A 17 -15.32 -2.30 -38.79
C THR A 17 -15.64 -3.54 -37.96
N ALA A 18 -14.73 -4.53 -37.89
CA ALA A 18 -14.96 -5.74 -37.09
C ALA A 18 -15.05 -5.39 -35.60
N LYS A 19 -16.01 -5.95 -34.90
CA LYS A 19 -16.17 -5.76 -33.45
C LYS A 19 -14.95 -6.24 -32.67
N SER A 20 -14.36 -7.36 -33.12
CA SER A 20 -13.16 -7.92 -32.51
C SER A 20 -12.27 -8.64 -33.54
N CYS A 21 -10.97 -8.71 -33.25
CA CYS A 21 -10.01 -9.46 -34.05
C CYS A 21 -10.29 -10.97 -33.94
N PRO A 22 -10.42 -11.71 -35.08
CA PRO A 22 -10.68 -13.15 -35.05
C PRO A 22 -9.48 -13.97 -34.53
N GLY A 23 -8.31 -13.36 -34.35
CA GLY A 23 -7.11 -14.02 -33.82
C GLY A 23 -6.90 -13.85 -32.32
N CYS A 24 -7.17 -12.67 -31.74
CA CYS A 24 -6.88 -12.37 -30.34
C CYS A 24 -8.04 -11.72 -29.56
N GLY A 25 -9.20 -11.48 -30.21
CA GLY A 25 -10.36 -10.87 -29.54
C GLY A 25 -10.28 -9.34 -29.35
N TYR A 26 -9.16 -8.69 -29.73
CA TYR A 26 -8.98 -7.24 -29.55
C TYR A 26 -10.06 -6.41 -30.26
N ASN A 27 -10.55 -5.35 -29.63
CA ASN A 27 -11.64 -4.51 -30.16
C ASN A 27 -11.14 -3.59 -31.29
N ILE A 28 -11.21 -4.07 -32.54
CA ILE A 28 -10.74 -3.38 -33.75
C ILE A 28 -11.55 -2.12 -34.01
N LYS A 29 -12.88 -2.19 -33.88
CA LYS A 29 -13.79 -1.07 -34.17
C LYS A 29 -13.51 0.14 -33.27
N ALA A 30 -13.29 -0.08 -31.98
CA ALA A 30 -13.01 0.98 -31.02
C ALA A 30 -11.65 1.66 -31.29
N TYR A 31 -10.64 0.87 -31.62
CA TYR A 31 -9.30 1.37 -31.91
C TYR A 31 -9.29 2.30 -33.13
N TYR A 32 -9.82 1.84 -34.29
CA TYR A 32 -9.81 2.65 -35.51
C TYR A 32 -10.84 3.81 -35.49
N ALA A 33 -11.88 3.76 -34.65
CA ALA A 33 -12.74 4.91 -34.39
C ALA A 33 -12.00 6.03 -33.65
N SER A 34 -11.15 5.70 -32.69
CA SER A 34 -10.33 6.67 -31.96
C SER A 34 -9.22 7.29 -32.83
N GLU A 35 -8.64 6.55 -33.77
CA GLU A 35 -7.66 7.07 -34.74
C GLU A 35 -8.29 8.06 -35.71
N GLN A 36 -9.49 7.80 -36.22
CA GLN A 36 -10.22 8.75 -37.10
C GLN A 36 -10.57 10.06 -36.42
N GLN A 37 -10.80 10.05 -35.08
CA GLN A 37 -11.00 11.30 -34.32
C GLN A 37 -9.72 12.13 -34.20
N LYS A 38 -8.54 11.53 -34.17
CA LYS A 38 -7.26 12.24 -34.15
C LYS A 38 -6.99 12.95 -35.49
N GLU A 39 -7.34 12.33 -36.63
CA GLU A 39 -7.13 12.94 -37.97
C GLU A 39 -8.08 14.12 -38.23
N THR A 40 -9.30 14.11 -37.71
CA THR A 40 -10.24 15.24 -37.86
C THR A 40 -9.85 16.47 -37.06
N VAL A 41 -9.12 16.31 -35.94
CA VAL A 41 -8.59 17.44 -35.16
C VAL A 41 -7.38 18.11 -35.84
N SER A 42 -6.60 17.39 -36.68
CA SER A 42 -5.45 17.95 -37.39
C SER A 42 -5.82 18.72 -38.67
N ASN A 43 -7.00 18.49 -39.26
CA ASN A 43 -7.39 19.09 -40.54
C ASN A 43 -8.33 20.32 -40.42
N THR A 44 -8.71 20.73 -39.19
CA THR A 44 -9.48 21.97 -38.94
C THR A 44 -8.60 23.20 -38.65
N ALA A 45 -7.29 23.09 -38.75
CA ALA A 45 -6.34 24.19 -38.46
C ALA A 45 -5.88 24.98 -39.70
N ALA A 46 -6.57 24.88 -40.83
CA ALA A 46 -6.27 25.66 -42.03
C ALA A 46 -7.51 26.40 -42.56
N SER A 47 -8.03 27.37 -41.80
CA SER A 47 -8.89 28.42 -42.30
C SER A 47 -8.48 29.75 -41.66
N ASP A 48 -8.05 30.67 -42.52
CA ASP A 48 -7.60 32.01 -42.19
C ASP A 48 -8.51 32.75 -41.20
N ASN A 49 -8.07 32.81 -39.96
CA ASN A 49 -8.39 33.92 -39.07
C ASN A 49 -7.10 34.31 -38.36
N LYS A 50 -6.54 35.48 -38.67
CA LYS A 50 -5.41 36.06 -37.94
C LYS A 50 -5.78 36.31 -36.50
N ILE A 51 -5.81 35.21 -35.74
CA ILE A 51 -6.02 35.25 -34.30
C ILE A 51 -4.77 35.95 -33.73
N ASN A 52 -4.98 37.08 -33.09
CA ASN A 52 -3.91 37.86 -32.48
C ASN A 52 -3.35 37.05 -31.29
N VAL A 53 -2.32 36.21 -31.56
CA VAL A 53 -1.66 35.30 -30.62
C VAL A 53 -1.22 36.04 -29.35
N LYS A 54 -0.84 37.34 -29.49
CA LYS A 54 -0.49 38.18 -28.33
C LYS A 54 -1.72 38.45 -27.41
N ALA A 55 -2.91 38.58 -27.98
CA ALA A 55 -4.14 38.77 -27.20
C ALA A 55 -4.54 37.47 -26.46
N ILE A 56 -4.36 36.30 -27.12
CA ILE A 56 -4.65 35.00 -26.49
C ILE A 56 -3.67 34.73 -25.36
N ILE A 57 -2.36 34.95 -25.57
CA ILE A 57 -1.33 34.81 -24.54
C ILE A 57 -1.67 35.73 -23.35
N GLY A 58 -2.12 36.97 -23.61
CA GLY A 58 -2.52 37.89 -22.55
C GLY A 58 -3.75 37.41 -21.77
N VAL A 59 -4.75 36.85 -22.43
CA VAL A 59 -5.96 36.30 -21.79
C VAL A 59 -5.62 35.03 -20.98
N VAL A 60 -4.82 34.13 -21.55
CA VAL A 60 -4.38 32.90 -20.83
C VAL A 60 -3.53 33.26 -19.61
N ALA A 61 -2.61 34.21 -19.74
CA ALA A 61 -1.81 34.68 -18.61
C ALA A 61 -2.69 35.34 -17.53
N ALA A 62 -3.66 36.16 -17.92
CA ALA A 62 -4.63 36.76 -16.98
C ALA A 62 -5.49 35.68 -16.29
N CYS A 63 -5.98 34.69 -17.04
CA CYS A 63 -6.73 33.56 -16.47
C CYS A 63 -5.88 32.74 -15.49
N LEU A 64 -4.62 32.48 -15.81
CA LEU A 64 -3.68 31.77 -14.91
C LEU A 64 -3.41 32.57 -13.64
N VAL A 65 -3.22 33.88 -13.75
CA VAL A 65 -3.03 34.75 -12.58
C VAL A 65 -4.29 34.78 -11.72
N ILE A 66 -5.46 34.92 -12.31
CA ILE A 66 -6.75 34.89 -11.59
C ILE A 66 -6.96 33.51 -10.96
N PHE A 67 -6.64 32.42 -11.65
CA PHE A 67 -6.71 31.06 -11.12
C PHE A 67 -5.76 30.87 -9.94
N CYS A 68 -4.50 31.33 -10.07
CA CYS A 68 -3.54 31.29 -8.98
C CYS A 68 -4.01 32.12 -7.78
N ILE A 69 -4.47 33.36 -8.00
CA ILE A 69 -5.00 34.21 -6.92
C ILE A 69 -6.19 33.54 -6.25
N TYR A 70 -7.13 32.99 -7.02
CA TYR A 70 -8.29 32.26 -6.48
C TYR A 70 -7.87 31.01 -5.72
N TYR A 71 -6.96 30.24 -6.31
CA TYR A 71 -6.45 28.99 -5.72
C TYR A 71 -5.75 29.25 -4.38
N PHE A 72 -4.82 30.23 -4.34
CA PHE A 72 -4.10 30.58 -3.11
C PHE A 72 -4.98 31.35 -2.10
N SER A 73 -5.93 32.15 -2.56
CA SER A 73 -6.82 32.91 -1.67
C SER A 73 -7.90 32.06 -1.01
N THR A 74 -8.22 30.87 -1.54
CA THR A 74 -9.26 30.00 -0.99
C THR A 74 -8.71 28.85 -0.15
N ARG A 75 -7.40 28.63 -0.14
CA ARG A 75 -6.78 27.54 0.62
C ARG A 75 -6.32 27.94 2.00
N CYS A 76 -6.23 26.95 2.86
CA CYS A 76 -5.68 27.10 4.20
C CYS A 76 -4.23 27.63 4.14
N ALA A 77 -3.90 28.56 5.02
CA ALA A 77 -2.56 29.14 5.10
C ALA A 77 -1.53 28.27 5.84
N TYR A 78 -1.94 27.09 6.26
CA TYR A 78 -1.03 26.12 6.88
C TYR A 78 -0.26 25.38 5.80
N ASP A 79 1.08 25.30 5.93
CA ASP A 79 1.96 24.65 4.95
C ASP A 79 1.57 23.18 4.75
N GLY A 80 1.46 22.76 3.49
CA GLY A 80 1.06 21.39 3.13
C GLY A 80 -0.45 21.11 3.20
N CYS A 81 -1.28 22.03 3.68
CA CYS A 81 -2.73 21.81 3.75
C CYS A 81 -3.45 22.12 2.42
N THR A 82 -4.15 21.13 1.88
CA THR A 82 -4.92 21.26 0.63
C THR A 82 -6.39 21.69 0.84
N GLU A 83 -6.86 21.77 2.09
CA GLU A 83 -8.23 22.09 2.44
C GLU A 83 -8.57 23.58 2.20
N LYS A 84 -9.84 23.84 1.87
CA LYS A 84 -10.35 25.21 1.73
C LYS A 84 -10.42 25.90 3.10
N LYS A 85 -10.01 27.17 3.15
CA LYS A 85 -10.20 27.99 4.34
C LYS A 85 -11.69 28.24 4.62
N THR A 86 -12.02 28.45 5.90
CA THR A 86 -13.37 28.88 6.30
C THR A 86 -13.59 30.36 5.98
N SER A 87 -14.86 30.79 5.83
CA SER A 87 -15.23 32.14 5.39
C SER A 87 -14.66 33.29 6.25
N ASN A 88 -14.35 33.02 7.50
CA ASN A 88 -13.86 34.02 8.47
C ASN A 88 -12.43 33.74 8.99
N SER A 89 -11.68 32.84 8.37
CA SER A 89 -10.34 32.48 8.78
C SER A 89 -9.41 32.32 7.58
N LYS A 90 -8.11 32.57 7.79
CA LYS A 90 -7.06 32.19 6.84
C LYS A 90 -6.76 30.70 6.86
N TYR A 91 -7.35 29.95 7.81
CA TYR A 91 -7.17 28.51 7.98
C TYR A 91 -8.46 27.74 7.65
N CYS A 92 -8.35 26.43 7.33
CA CYS A 92 -9.50 25.54 7.22
C CYS A 92 -10.18 25.33 8.59
N ALA A 93 -11.37 24.75 8.60
CA ALA A 93 -12.13 24.53 9.84
C ALA A 93 -11.29 23.84 10.93
N TYR A 94 -10.43 22.94 10.51
CA TYR A 94 -9.55 22.20 11.38
C TYR A 94 -8.43 23.06 11.97
N HIS A 95 -7.62 23.76 11.13
CA HIS A 95 -6.51 24.60 11.57
C HIS A 95 -6.98 25.90 12.26
N SER A 96 -8.25 26.30 12.10
CA SER A 96 -8.82 27.42 12.83
C SER A 96 -9.13 27.09 14.29
N LEU A 97 -9.47 25.84 14.58
CA LEU A 97 -9.71 25.36 15.96
C LEU A 97 -8.41 25.26 16.75
N SER A 98 -7.29 24.87 16.12
CA SER A 98 -5.99 24.76 16.78
C SER A 98 -5.38 26.10 17.18
N SER A 99 -5.72 27.18 16.44
CA SER A 99 -5.22 28.54 16.76
C SER A 99 -5.98 29.24 17.90
N SER A 100 -7.18 28.76 18.25
CA SER A 100 -8.05 29.37 19.27
C SER A 100 -7.86 28.80 20.68
N TYR A 101 -7.33 27.59 20.78
CA TYR A 101 -6.97 26.97 22.05
C TYR A 101 -5.46 26.80 22.08
N GLY A 102 -4.76 27.54 22.96
CA GLY A 102 -3.31 27.45 23.19
C GLY A 102 -2.88 26.07 23.68
N TYR A 103 -3.07 25.07 22.84
CA TYR A 103 -2.66 23.69 23.10
C TYR A 103 -1.20 23.51 22.66
N SER A 104 -0.35 23.24 23.61
CA SER A 104 1.03 22.76 23.48
C SER A 104 1.13 21.78 22.30
N SER A 105 2.19 21.95 21.49
CA SER A 105 2.51 21.18 20.29
C SER A 105 2.45 19.67 20.50
N TYR A 106 1.26 19.10 20.45
CA TYR A 106 1.11 17.72 20.02
C TYR A 106 1.15 17.74 18.49
N ASP A 107 2.11 17.04 17.95
CA ASP A 107 2.39 16.84 16.55
C ASP A 107 1.12 16.38 15.83
N TYR A 108 0.30 17.35 15.32
CA TYR A 108 -0.89 17.05 14.57
C TYR A 108 -0.51 16.93 13.09
N THR A 109 -0.36 15.72 12.67
CA THR A 109 -0.25 15.39 11.24
C THR A 109 -1.62 15.51 10.59
N PRO A 110 -1.74 16.24 9.44
CA PRO A 110 -3.01 16.30 8.70
C PRO A 110 -3.48 14.87 8.38
N LYS A 111 -4.79 14.62 8.52
CA LYS A 111 -5.38 13.32 8.20
C LYS A 111 -5.44 13.01 6.70
N THR A 112 -5.01 13.95 5.84
CA THR A 112 -5.09 13.87 4.39
C THR A 112 -3.82 14.42 3.76
N GLY A 113 -3.49 13.93 2.57
CA GLY A 113 -2.31 14.31 1.80
C GLY A 113 -1.06 13.48 2.15
N ASN A 114 -0.10 13.52 1.23
CA ASN A 114 1.14 12.74 1.30
C ASN A 114 1.92 12.93 2.62
N ALA A 115 2.13 14.17 3.05
CA ALA A 115 2.83 14.46 4.30
C ALA A 115 2.08 13.94 5.54
N GLY A 116 0.74 13.92 5.49
CA GLY A 116 -0.08 13.34 6.55
C GLY A 116 0.05 11.82 6.61
N ALA A 117 0.08 11.16 5.45
CA ALA A 117 0.26 9.72 5.35
C ALA A 117 1.65 9.29 5.83
N GLU A 118 2.71 9.99 5.42
CA GLU A 118 4.08 9.76 5.87
C GLU A 118 4.23 9.86 7.40
N ALA A 119 3.79 10.96 7.98
CA ALA A 119 3.86 11.14 9.42
C ALA A 119 2.99 10.12 10.20
N LYS A 120 1.85 9.69 9.62
CA LYS A 120 1.02 8.64 10.21
C LYS A 120 1.69 7.28 10.11
N ALA A 121 2.34 6.97 8.98
CA ALA A 121 3.15 5.78 8.78
C ALA A 121 4.27 5.67 9.83
N GLU A 122 5.06 6.73 10.00
CA GLU A 122 6.08 6.80 11.05
C GLU A 122 5.51 6.56 12.46
N SER A 123 4.34 7.15 12.74
CA SER A 123 3.66 6.96 14.03
C SER A 123 3.30 5.50 14.27
N TYR A 124 2.82 4.80 13.25
CA TYR A 124 2.52 3.37 13.34
C TYR A 124 3.78 2.54 13.57
N LEU A 125 4.86 2.80 12.84
CA LEU A 125 6.12 2.08 12.96
C LEU A 125 6.83 2.29 14.30
N ARG A 126 6.55 3.40 15.00
CA ARG A 126 7.00 3.63 16.39
C ARG A 126 6.26 2.75 17.39
N SER A 127 4.99 2.44 17.15
CA SER A 127 4.13 1.69 18.09
C SER A 127 4.05 0.19 17.81
N SER A 128 4.17 -0.20 16.55
CA SER A 128 4.00 -1.59 16.10
C SER A 128 4.85 -1.88 14.87
N ALA A 129 5.09 -3.16 14.62
CA ALA A 129 5.75 -3.61 13.39
C ALA A 129 4.71 -3.90 12.30
N PHE A 130 4.96 -3.38 11.10
CA PHE A 130 4.15 -3.58 9.90
C PHE A 130 5.01 -4.07 8.74
N SER A 131 4.40 -4.87 7.84
CA SER A 131 4.91 -5.05 6.49
C SER A 131 4.58 -3.82 5.63
N TYR A 132 5.22 -3.69 4.48
CA TYR A 132 4.94 -2.62 3.52
C TYR A 132 3.45 -2.58 3.13
N THR A 133 2.90 -3.72 2.69
CA THR A 133 1.49 -3.83 2.30
C THR A 133 0.56 -3.61 3.50
N GLY A 134 0.87 -4.21 4.66
CA GLY A 134 0.06 -4.03 5.86
C GLY A 134 0.06 -2.59 6.39
N LEU A 135 1.12 -1.80 6.14
CA LEU A 135 1.13 -0.39 6.46
C LEU A 135 0.25 0.43 5.50
N ILE A 136 0.27 0.10 4.21
CA ILE A 136 -0.63 0.71 3.22
C ILE A 136 -2.08 0.45 3.60
N ASP A 137 -2.46 -0.82 3.81
CA ASP A 137 -3.82 -1.22 4.24
C ASP A 137 -4.27 -0.45 5.50
N GLN A 138 -3.36 -0.30 6.47
CA GLN A 138 -3.64 0.41 7.70
C GLN A 138 -3.83 1.92 7.49
N LEU A 139 -3.10 2.52 6.55
CA LEU A 139 -3.26 3.93 6.19
C LEU A 139 -4.57 4.15 5.43
N GLU A 140 -4.92 3.27 4.49
CA GLU A 140 -6.21 3.30 3.78
C GLU A 140 -7.39 3.15 4.74
N TYR A 141 -7.31 2.22 5.69
CA TYR A 141 -8.31 2.05 6.76
C TYR A 141 -8.50 3.34 7.58
N ASN A 142 -7.45 4.18 7.69
CA ASN A 142 -7.51 5.48 8.36
C ASN A 142 -7.98 6.63 7.45
N GLY A 143 -8.38 6.32 6.21
CA GLY A 143 -9.01 7.25 5.30
C GLY A 143 -8.06 7.98 4.35
N PHE A 144 -6.81 7.54 4.24
CA PHE A 144 -5.92 7.96 3.16
C PHE A 144 -6.31 7.26 1.86
N SER A 145 -6.15 7.92 0.73
CA SER A 145 -6.28 7.27 -0.57
C SER A 145 -5.12 6.29 -0.80
N GLU A 146 -5.29 5.32 -1.71
CA GLU A 146 -4.25 4.37 -2.10
C GLU A 146 -2.92 5.07 -2.47
N SER A 147 -3.00 6.19 -3.23
CA SER A 147 -1.81 6.95 -3.62
C SER A 147 -1.14 7.65 -2.44
N GLU A 148 -1.90 8.17 -1.48
CA GLU A 148 -1.35 8.79 -0.26
C GLU A 148 -0.77 7.74 0.68
N ALA A 149 -1.43 6.59 0.84
CA ALA A 149 -0.97 5.47 1.66
C ALA A 149 0.33 4.88 1.13
N THR A 150 0.41 4.65 -0.19
CA THR A 150 1.64 4.22 -0.87
C THR A 150 2.76 5.24 -0.67
N TYR A 151 2.49 6.54 -0.89
CA TYR A 151 3.47 7.60 -0.63
C TYR A 151 3.98 7.55 0.82
N GLY A 152 3.09 7.42 1.79
CA GLY A 152 3.45 7.34 3.20
C GLY A 152 4.34 6.13 3.52
N ALA A 153 4.05 4.96 2.93
CA ALA A 153 4.87 3.76 3.10
C ALA A 153 6.25 3.87 2.41
N ASP A 154 6.32 4.53 1.25
CA ASP A 154 7.57 4.74 0.51
C ASP A 154 8.52 5.73 1.21
N HIS A 155 7.97 6.73 1.94
CA HIS A 155 8.73 7.84 2.49
C HIS A 155 8.92 7.80 4.01
N CYS A 156 8.30 6.85 4.73
CA CYS A 156 8.41 6.72 6.19
C CYS A 156 9.78 6.26 6.70
N GLY A 157 10.74 5.99 5.82
CA GLY A 157 12.11 5.57 6.18
C GLY A 157 12.19 4.19 6.86
N ALA A 158 11.22 3.30 6.63
CA ALA A 158 11.21 1.98 7.21
C ALA A 158 12.29 1.07 6.60
N ASP A 159 12.98 0.32 7.44
CA ASP A 159 13.68 -0.90 7.06
C ASP A 159 12.72 -2.08 7.23
N TRP A 160 12.23 -2.64 6.12
CA TRP A 160 11.21 -3.70 6.15
C TRP A 160 11.73 -5.02 6.72
N LYS A 161 13.02 -5.31 6.59
CA LYS A 161 13.67 -6.46 7.26
C LYS A 161 13.67 -6.29 8.77
N GLU A 162 14.00 -5.09 9.26
CA GLU A 162 13.92 -4.79 10.69
C GLU A 162 12.48 -4.77 11.20
N GLN A 163 11.50 -4.40 10.38
CA GLN A 163 10.09 -4.53 10.74
C GLN A 163 9.67 -6.00 10.86
N ALA A 164 10.10 -6.86 9.94
CA ALA A 164 9.87 -8.30 10.01
C ALA A 164 10.49 -8.92 11.27
N LEU A 165 11.73 -8.54 11.61
CA LEU A 165 12.39 -8.95 12.84
C LEU A 165 11.64 -8.53 14.11
N LYS A 166 11.16 -7.28 14.17
CA LYS A 166 10.33 -6.81 15.28
C LYS A 166 9.03 -7.60 15.39
N LYS A 167 8.39 -7.89 14.26
CA LYS A 167 7.15 -8.67 14.19
C LYS A 167 7.38 -10.12 14.64
N ALA A 168 8.47 -10.76 14.18
CA ALA A 168 8.89 -12.10 14.61
C ALA A 168 9.03 -12.18 16.13
N LYS A 169 9.78 -11.26 16.72
CA LYS A 169 9.95 -11.18 18.20
C LYS A 169 8.63 -10.98 18.91
N SER A 170 7.74 -10.16 18.37
CA SER A 170 6.40 -9.93 18.94
C SER A 170 5.57 -11.23 18.95
N TYR A 171 5.61 -12.01 17.86
CA TYR A 171 4.94 -13.31 17.80
C TYR A 171 5.50 -14.30 18.81
N LEU A 172 6.81 -14.43 18.91
CA LEU A 172 7.47 -15.33 19.86
C LEU A 172 7.21 -14.97 21.33
N ASN A 173 6.93 -13.69 21.62
CA ASN A 173 6.54 -13.24 22.95
C ASN A 173 5.08 -13.63 23.29
N SER A 174 4.22 -13.75 22.30
CA SER A 174 2.78 -14.03 22.50
C SER A 174 2.45 -15.51 22.35
N SER A 175 3.16 -16.25 21.51
CA SER A 175 2.88 -17.65 21.17
C SER A 175 4.15 -18.39 20.77
N ALA A 176 4.10 -19.72 20.84
CA ALA A 176 5.17 -20.58 20.37
C ALA A 176 5.00 -20.91 18.88
N PHE A 177 6.07 -20.74 18.12
CA PHE A 177 6.16 -21.03 16.69
C PHE A 177 7.35 -21.94 16.38
N SER A 178 7.23 -22.76 15.33
CA SER A 178 8.39 -23.35 14.66
C SER A 178 9.06 -22.31 13.75
N TYR A 179 10.23 -22.60 13.26
CA TYR A 179 10.94 -21.77 12.29
C TYR A 179 10.09 -21.47 11.04
N SER A 180 9.61 -22.53 10.37
CA SER A 180 8.78 -22.40 9.18
C SER A 180 7.42 -21.77 9.49
N GLY A 181 6.78 -22.16 10.60
CA GLY A 181 5.49 -21.59 10.98
C GLY A 181 5.58 -20.09 11.33
N LEU A 182 6.71 -19.59 11.81
CA LEU A 182 6.94 -18.17 12.03
C LEU A 182 7.15 -17.42 10.70
N GLN A 183 7.89 -18.05 9.77
CA GLN A 183 8.08 -17.51 8.42
C GLN A 183 6.73 -17.39 7.70
N ASP A 184 5.94 -18.46 7.63
CA ASP A 184 4.60 -18.48 7.04
C ASP A 184 3.69 -17.39 7.65
N GLN A 185 3.80 -17.20 8.98
CA GLN A 185 3.01 -16.19 9.69
C GLN A 185 3.43 -14.76 9.32
N LEU A 186 4.70 -14.50 9.08
CA LEU A 186 5.19 -13.21 8.61
C LEU A 186 4.75 -12.94 7.17
N GLU A 187 4.86 -13.93 6.28
CA GLU A 187 4.40 -13.84 4.89
C GLU A 187 2.88 -13.61 4.83
N TYR A 188 2.11 -14.32 5.65
CA TYR A 188 0.67 -14.07 5.79
C TYR A 188 0.34 -12.63 6.22
N ASN A 189 1.23 -11.98 6.97
CA ASN A 189 1.10 -10.56 7.35
C ASN A 189 1.67 -9.59 6.31
N GLY A 190 1.96 -10.08 5.09
CA GLY A 190 2.35 -9.27 3.95
C GLY A 190 3.84 -8.90 3.89
N PHE A 191 4.69 -9.55 4.70
CA PHE A 191 6.13 -9.48 4.48
C PHE A 191 6.52 -10.33 3.28
N THR A 192 7.50 -9.90 2.51
CA THR A 192 8.07 -10.72 1.44
C THR A 192 8.82 -11.92 2.04
N GLU A 193 9.02 -12.98 1.24
CA GLU A 193 9.80 -14.15 1.64
C GLU A 193 11.17 -13.77 2.20
N GLU A 194 11.88 -12.82 1.54
CA GLU A 194 13.20 -12.35 1.97
C GLU A 194 13.16 -11.61 3.32
N GLU A 195 12.14 -10.77 3.54
CA GLU A 195 11.94 -10.06 4.81
C GLU A 195 11.55 -11.02 5.93
N ALA A 196 10.65 -11.96 5.66
CA ALA A 196 10.22 -12.99 6.61
C ALA A 196 11.39 -13.87 7.02
N GLN A 197 12.18 -14.36 6.04
CA GLN A 197 13.39 -15.12 6.28
C GLN A 197 14.38 -14.35 7.17
N TYR A 198 14.65 -13.08 6.84
CA TYR A 198 15.52 -12.23 7.67
C TYR A 198 14.99 -12.12 9.11
N GLY A 199 13.70 -11.90 9.26
CA GLY A 199 13.06 -11.78 10.58
C GLY A 199 13.22 -13.04 11.42
N VAL A 200 13.04 -14.21 10.81
CA VAL A 200 13.16 -15.51 11.49
C VAL A 200 14.61 -15.84 11.82
N ASP A 201 15.55 -15.60 10.89
CA ASP A 201 16.97 -15.88 11.09
C ASP A 201 17.59 -15.03 12.21
N ASN A 202 17.12 -13.80 12.38
CA ASN A 202 17.70 -12.83 13.31
C ASN A 202 16.90 -12.66 14.61
N CYS A 203 15.79 -13.39 14.81
CA CYS A 203 14.99 -13.27 16.03
C CYS A 203 15.62 -13.87 17.28
N ASN A 204 16.70 -14.62 17.14
CA ASN A 204 17.42 -15.31 18.21
C ASN A 204 16.53 -16.30 19.01
N ALA A 205 15.62 -16.99 18.33
CA ALA A 205 14.77 -17.99 18.96
C ALA A 205 15.53 -19.28 19.23
N ASP A 206 15.32 -19.87 20.40
CA ASP A 206 15.63 -21.26 20.65
C ASP A 206 14.45 -22.13 20.21
N TRP A 207 14.60 -22.80 19.07
CA TRP A 207 13.52 -23.59 18.45
C TRP A 207 13.16 -24.84 19.27
N ASN A 208 14.06 -25.38 20.07
CA ASN A 208 13.77 -26.44 21.02
C ASN A 208 12.87 -25.91 22.14
N GLU A 209 13.20 -24.76 22.70
CA GLU A 209 12.37 -24.10 23.71
C GLU A 209 10.99 -23.70 23.14
N GLN A 210 10.91 -23.32 21.87
CA GLN A 210 9.63 -23.05 21.20
C GLN A 210 8.79 -24.34 21.07
N ALA A 211 9.40 -25.47 20.72
CA ALA A 211 8.72 -26.76 20.66
C ALA A 211 8.18 -27.18 22.04
N TYR A 212 8.97 -27.00 23.09
CA TYR A 212 8.53 -27.25 24.47
C TYR A 212 7.33 -26.37 24.86
N LYS A 213 7.39 -25.07 24.62
CA LYS A 213 6.27 -24.16 24.89
C LYS A 213 5.02 -24.57 24.13
N LYS A 214 5.16 -25.00 22.88
CA LYS A 214 4.03 -25.48 22.06
C LYS A 214 3.46 -26.77 22.60
N ALA A 215 4.29 -27.75 23.00
CA ALA A 215 3.87 -28.98 23.65
C ALA A 215 3.08 -28.70 24.94
N LYS A 216 3.59 -27.81 25.80
CA LYS A 216 2.86 -27.39 27.02
C LYS A 216 1.52 -26.74 26.72
N SER A 217 1.42 -25.95 25.67
CA SER A 217 0.16 -25.35 25.23
C SER A 217 -0.85 -26.42 24.83
N TYR A 218 -0.42 -27.45 24.09
CA TYR A 218 -1.27 -28.59 23.72
C TYR A 218 -1.68 -29.45 24.91
N MET A 219 -0.79 -29.73 25.83
CA MET A 219 -1.15 -30.46 27.07
C MET A 219 -2.24 -29.76 27.86
N LYS A 220 -2.19 -28.41 27.87
CA LYS A 220 -3.23 -27.62 28.55
C LYS A 220 -4.58 -27.68 27.83
N SER A 221 -4.58 -27.67 26.50
CA SER A 221 -5.81 -27.69 25.69
C SER A 221 -6.35 -29.09 25.40
N SER A 222 -5.48 -30.10 25.42
CA SER A 222 -5.78 -31.50 25.10
C SER A 222 -4.99 -32.44 26.03
N PRO A 223 -5.37 -32.56 27.30
CA PRO A 223 -4.62 -33.31 28.33
C PRO A 223 -4.40 -34.80 28.00
N ASP A 224 -5.33 -35.37 27.23
CA ASP A 224 -5.31 -36.80 26.88
C ASP A 224 -4.47 -37.11 25.62
N MET A 225 -3.77 -36.12 25.07
CA MET A 225 -2.92 -36.32 23.91
C MET A 225 -1.65 -37.10 24.30
N GLY A 226 -1.56 -38.33 23.86
CA GLY A 226 -0.40 -39.18 24.11
C GLY A 226 0.85 -38.73 23.32
N ARG A 227 2.02 -39.18 23.80
CA ARG A 227 3.36 -38.80 23.29
C ARG A 227 3.48 -38.82 21.76
N SER A 228 3.16 -39.93 21.12
CA SER A 228 3.31 -40.07 19.66
C SER A 228 2.48 -39.04 18.90
N ARG A 229 1.23 -38.85 19.30
CA ARG A 229 0.35 -37.88 18.67
C ARG A 229 0.81 -36.43 18.89
N MET A 230 1.42 -36.15 20.04
CA MET A 230 2.00 -34.83 20.32
C MET A 230 3.19 -34.55 19.40
N ILE A 231 4.06 -35.54 19.18
CA ILE A 231 5.18 -35.41 18.23
C ILE A 231 4.66 -35.12 16.81
N GLU A 232 3.69 -35.91 16.34
CA GLU A 232 3.07 -35.70 15.01
C GLU A 232 2.44 -34.30 14.89
N GLN A 233 1.78 -33.82 15.95
CA GLN A 233 1.16 -32.51 15.97
C GLN A 233 2.18 -31.37 15.94
N LEU A 234 3.32 -31.52 16.62
CA LEU A 234 4.42 -30.55 16.55
C LEU A 234 5.07 -30.53 15.17
N GLN A 235 5.28 -31.71 14.56
CA GLN A 235 5.80 -31.78 13.19
C GLN A 235 4.82 -31.14 12.18
N TYR A 236 3.52 -31.37 12.34
CA TYR A 236 2.50 -30.69 11.53
C TYR A 236 2.55 -29.16 11.64
N ASN A 237 2.97 -28.64 12.80
CA ASN A 237 3.21 -27.20 13.02
C ASN A 237 4.60 -26.74 12.55
N GLY A 238 5.34 -27.58 11.82
CA GLY A 238 6.61 -27.22 11.19
C GLY A 238 7.84 -27.37 12.09
N PHE A 239 7.74 -27.98 13.29
CA PHE A 239 8.93 -28.36 14.07
C PHE A 239 9.61 -29.57 13.45
N THR A 240 10.95 -29.63 13.54
CA THR A 240 11.66 -30.85 13.14
C THR A 240 11.33 -32.01 14.10
N TYR A 241 11.60 -33.23 13.67
CA TYR A 241 11.37 -34.40 14.52
C TYR A 241 12.14 -34.33 15.84
N GLU A 242 13.40 -33.89 15.78
CA GLU A 242 14.27 -33.71 16.95
C GLU A 242 13.73 -32.65 17.91
N GLN A 243 13.26 -31.51 17.36
CA GLN A 243 12.62 -30.45 18.16
C GLN A 243 11.33 -30.95 18.80
N ALA A 244 10.55 -31.71 18.05
CA ALA A 244 9.28 -32.26 18.54
C ALA A 244 9.53 -33.27 19.70
N ILE A 245 10.49 -34.16 19.54
CA ILE A 245 10.92 -35.08 20.64
C ILE A 245 11.38 -34.29 21.85
N TYR A 246 12.31 -33.34 21.65
CA TYR A 246 12.80 -32.50 22.74
C TYR A 246 11.65 -31.80 23.49
N GLY A 247 10.76 -31.18 22.74
CA GLY A 247 9.61 -30.44 23.31
C GLY A 247 8.68 -31.32 24.13
N VAL A 248 8.42 -32.55 23.63
CA VAL A 248 7.54 -33.53 24.30
C VAL A 248 8.20 -34.12 25.55
N ASP A 249 9.50 -34.49 25.49
CA ASP A 249 10.26 -34.99 26.62
C ASP A 249 10.36 -33.94 27.74
N GLN A 250 10.68 -32.69 27.39
CA GLN A 250 10.73 -31.60 28.37
C GLN A 250 9.31 -31.28 28.95
N ALA A 251 8.26 -31.57 28.24
CA ALA A 251 6.90 -31.40 28.73
C ALA A 251 6.42 -32.52 29.68
N GLY A 252 7.17 -33.64 29.76
CA GLY A 252 6.90 -34.75 30.66
C GLY A 252 6.02 -35.86 30.08
N LEU A 253 6.02 -36.04 28.74
CA LEU A 253 5.30 -37.11 28.03
C LEU A 253 6.24 -38.22 27.52
#